data_95ae2b140828e8572d8fa24bb83a5e4f
#
_entry.id   95ae2b140828e8572d8fa24bb83a5e4f
#
_cell.length_a   1.000
_cell.length_b   1.000
_cell.length_c   1.000
_cell.angle_alpha   90.00
_cell.angle_beta   90.00
_cell.angle_gamma   90.00
#
_symmetry.space_group_name_H-M   'P 1'
#
loop_
_entity.id
_entity.type
_entity.pdbx_description
1 polymer ?
#
loop_
_entity_poly.entity_id
_entity_poly.type
_entity_poly.pdbx_seq_one_letter_code
_entity_poly.pdbx_strand_id
1 'polypeptide(L)'
;REGGFNYDTFLIECECPRFASGDGKGLIKSTIRGKDLFILIDVGNYSIQYKMFDTMNCMSPDDHFQDLKRIIQAASGKAHRINVIMPILYGGRQHRRNYRESLDCACALQELETMGVSNIITFDAHDPRVHNAIPLMGFDNVMPSYQVLKAMFSTIENLKTTQDEFMVISPDEGALNRNMYYASV
;
A
#
# COMPACT_ATOMS: atom_id res chain seq x y z
N ARG A 1 17.69 -2.37 -17.47
CA ARG A 1 19.02 -2.74 -16.97
C ARG A 1 19.24 -4.20 -17.25
N GLU A 2 20.14 -4.44 -18.17
CA GLU A 2 20.67 -5.75 -18.54
C GLU A 2 21.64 -6.24 -17.45
N GLY A 3 21.15 -6.77 -16.42
CA GLY A 3 21.87 -7.55 -15.44
C GLY A 3 20.90 -8.56 -14.93
N GLY A 4 21.08 -9.82 -15.32
CA GLY A 4 20.17 -10.94 -15.10
C GLY A 4 19.84 -11.22 -13.64
N PHE A 5 19.10 -10.32 -13.00
CA PHE A 5 18.50 -10.56 -11.70
C PHE A 5 17.29 -11.47 -11.91
N ASN A 6 17.38 -12.69 -11.46
CA ASN A 6 16.23 -13.58 -11.42
C ASN A 6 15.34 -13.17 -10.25
N TYR A 7 14.35 -12.34 -10.52
CA TYR A 7 13.38 -11.85 -9.51
C TYR A 7 12.60 -12.99 -8.85
N ASP A 8 12.39 -14.11 -9.53
CA ASP A 8 11.64 -15.27 -9.00
C ASP A 8 12.30 -15.87 -7.77
N THR A 9 13.62 -15.69 -7.60
CA THR A 9 14.36 -16.17 -6.42
C THR A 9 13.95 -15.44 -5.13
N PHE A 10 13.39 -14.23 -5.25
CA PHE A 10 12.97 -13.39 -4.11
C PHE A 10 11.48 -13.46 -3.84
N LEU A 11 10.69 -13.98 -4.77
CA LEU A 11 9.26 -14.14 -4.58
C LEU A 11 8.96 -15.33 -3.69
N ILE A 12 8.01 -15.14 -2.78
CA ILE A 12 7.54 -16.18 -1.87
C ILE A 12 6.08 -16.44 -2.19
N GLU A 13 5.78 -17.71 -2.45
CA GLU A 13 4.41 -18.13 -2.71
C GLU A 13 3.59 -18.07 -1.42
N CYS A 14 2.52 -17.28 -1.43
CA CYS A 14 1.55 -17.17 -0.36
C CYS A 14 0.12 -17.16 -0.91
N GLU A 15 -0.83 -17.54 -0.09
CA GLU A 15 -2.26 -17.63 -0.44
C GLU A 15 -3.13 -17.21 0.73
N CYS A 16 -4.30 -16.67 0.40
CA CYS A 16 -5.38 -16.44 1.34
C CYS A 16 -6.67 -17.13 0.85
N PRO A 17 -6.74 -18.48 0.88
CA PRO A 17 -7.93 -19.20 0.44
C PRO A 17 -9.13 -18.88 1.31
N ARG A 18 -10.31 -18.86 0.68
CA ARG A 18 -11.59 -18.63 1.34
C ARG A 18 -12.34 -19.94 1.58
N PHE A 19 -12.98 -20.03 2.73
CA PHE A 19 -14.02 -21.02 2.97
C PHE A 19 -15.34 -20.58 2.32
N ALA A 20 -16.31 -21.49 2.23
CA ALA A 20 -17.59 -21.18 1.60
C ALA A 20 -18.34 -20.02 2.28
N SER A 21 -18.14 -19.82 3.57
CA SER A 21 -18.69 -18.69 4.36
C SER A 21 -18.03 -17.33 4.08
N GLY A 22 -16.93 -17.30 3.30
CA GLY A 22 -16.14 -16.10 3.05
C GLY A 22 -14.94 -15.91 3.99
N ASP A 23 -14.86 -16.66 5.09
CA ASP A 23 -13.70 -16.64 5.96
C ASP A 23 -12.44 -17.05 5.20
N GLY A 24 -11.30 -16.49 5.57
CA GLY A 24 -10.02 -16.80 4.94
C GLY A 24 -8.97 -17.28 5.93
N LYS A 25 -7.91 -17.85 5.43
CA LYS A 25 -6.69 -18.14 6.17
C LYS A 25 -5.47 -17.71 5.38
N GLY A 26 -4.38 -17.31 6.06
CA GLY A 26 -3.10 -17.00 5.43
C GLY A 26 -2.21 -18.24 5.37
N LEU A 27 -1.61 -18.51 4.21
CA LEU A 27 -0.65 -19.58 3.99
C LEU A 27 0.61 -19.03 3.36
N ILE A 28 1.77 -19.37 3.91
CA ILE A 28 3.09 -19.12 3.31
C ILE A 28 3.68 -20.48 2.99
N LYS A 29 3.97 -20.74 1.70
CA LYS A 29 4.38 -22.06 1.21
C LYS A 29 5.89 -22.27 1.22
N SER A 30 6.67 -21.18 1.40
CA SER A 30 8.13 -21.22 1.39
C SER A 30 8.70 -20.88 2.76
N THR A 31 9.95 -21.30 3.00
CA THR A 31 10.63 -20.94 4.25
C THR A 31 10.98 -19.44 4.29
N ILE A 32 10.60 -18.80 5.37
CA ILE A 32 10.88 -17.38 5.64
C ILE A 32 11.75 -17.18 6.89
N ARG A 33 12.21 -18.28 7.49
CA ARG A 33 12.96 -18.24 8.74
C ARG A 33 14.22 -17.38 8.62
N GLY A 34 14.33 -16.39 9.51
CA GLY A 34 15.47 -15.48 9.58
C GLY A 34 15.58 -14.49 8.42
N LYS A 35 14.57 -14.40 7.52
CA LYS A 35 14.55 -13.48 6.38
C LYS A 35 13.85 -12.17 6.74
N ASP A 36 14.26 -11.10 6.08
CA ASP A 36 13.49 -9.86 6.01
C ASP A 36 12.37 -10.05 4.99
N LEU A 37 11.14 -10.04 5.47
CA LEU A 37 9.96 -10.23 4.64
C LEU A 37 9.37 -8.87 4.23
N PHE A 38 9.11 -8.70 2.94
CA PHE A 38 8.37 -7.57 2.38
C PHE A 38 7.04 -8.07 1.84
N ILE A 39 5.95 -7.61 2.40
CA ILE A 39 4.59 -7.95 1.97
C ILE A 39 4.05 -6.78 1.15
N LEU A 40 3.90 -7.00 -0.16
CA LEU A 40 3.27 -6.05 -1.07
C LEU A 40 1.77 -6.32 -1.12
N ILE A 41 0.96 -5.30 -0.84
CA ILE A 41 -0.49 -5.39 -0.91
C ILE A 41 -1.10 -4.13 -1.52
N ASP A 42 -1.97 -4.33 -2.50
CA ASP A 42 -2.81 -3.27 -3.07
C ASP A 42 -4.24 -3.41 -2.52
N VAL A 43 -4.56 -2.61 -1.51
CA VAL A 43 -5.90 -2.61 -0.88
C VAL A 43 -6.98 -2.02 -1.79
N GLY A 44 -6.60 -1.34 -2.86
CA GLY A 44 -7.52 -0.77 -3.84
C GLY A 44 -7.88 -1.70 -5.00
N ASN A 45 -7.37 -2.93 -5.03
CA ASN A 45 -7.53 -3.83 -6.15
C ASN A 45 -8.90 -4.55 -6.14
N TYR A 46 -9.83 -4.07 -6.94
CA TYR A 46 -11.18 -4.67 -7.11
C TYR A 46 -11.23 -5.82 -8.11
N SER A 47 -10.13 -6.15 -8.79
CA SER A 47 -10.12 -7.23 -9.79
C SER A 47 -10.08 -8.62 -9.16
N ILE A 48 -9.65 -8.73 -7.91
CA ILE A 48 -9.60 -9.99 -7.18
C ILE A 48 -10.99 -10.33 -6.64
N GLN A 49 -11.42 -11.55 -6.91
CA GLN A 49 -12.74 -12.03 -6.50
C GLN A 49 -12.63 -13.33 -5.71
N TYR A 50 -13.60 -13.56 -4.84
CA TYR A 50 -13.76 -14.82 -4.14
C TYR A 50 -15.22 -15.25 -4.13
N LYS A 51 -15.44 -16.56 -4.06
CA LYS A 51 -16.76 -17.13 -3.96
C LYS A 51 -17.19 -17.24 -2.50
N MET A 52 -18.34 -16.68 -2.16
CA MET A 52 -19.00 -16.86 -0.88
C MET A 52 -20.35 -17.49 -1.14
N PHE A 53 -20.51 -18.73 -0.66
CA PHE A 53 -21.61 -19.62 -1.08
C PHE A 53 -21.67 -19.69 -2.62
N ASP A 54 -22.76 -19.28 -3.23
CA ASP A 54 -22.92 -19.30 -4.70
C ASP A 54 -22.71 -17.95 -5.37
N THR A 55 -22.28 -16.92 -4.63
CA THR A 55 -22.09 -15.56 -5.16
C THR A 55 -20.62 -15.20 -5.28
N MET A 56 -20.22 -14.62 -6.43
CA MET A 56 -18.90 -14.05 -6.60
C MET A 56 -18.88 -12.63 -6.01
N ASN A 57 -17.88 -12.35 -5.19
CA ASN A 57 -17.70 -11.06 -4.52
C ASN A 57 -16.34 -10.47 -4.89
N CYS A 58 -16.29 -9.19 -5.27
CA CYS A 58 -15.03 -8.47 -5.38
C CYS A 58 -14.47 -8.18 -3.98
N MET A 59 -13.16 -8.30 -3.83
CA MET A 59 -12.51 -7.95 -2.57
C MET A 59 -12.60 -6.45 -2.31
N SER A 60 -13.05 -6.10 -1.12
CA SER A 60 -13.03 -4.74 -0.59
C SER A 60 -11.64 -4.39 -0.02
N PRO A 61 -11.35 -3.11 0.26
CA PRO A 61 -10.16 -2.73 1.04
C PRO A 61 -10.06 -3.46 2.38
N ASP A 62 -11.18 -3.72 3.05
CA ASP A 62 -11.22 -4.45 4.32
C ASP A 62 -10.83 -5.91 4.14
N ASP A 63 -11.28 -6.55 3.05
CA ASP A 63 -10.89 -7.93 2.71
C ASP A 63 -9.38 -8.03 2.49
N HIS A 64 -8.81 -7.11 1.74
CA HIS A 64 -7.37 -7.04 1.50
C HIS A 64 -6.58 -6.78 2.79
N PHE A 65 -7.03 -5.84 3.61
CA PHE A 65 -6.39 -5.55 4.88
C PHE A 65 -6.46 -6.75 5.84
N GLN A 66 -7.58 -7.46 5.86
CA GLN A 66 -7.70 -8.68 6.65
C GLN A 66 -6.78 -9.80 6.13
N ASP A 67 -6.60 -9.93 4.82
CA ASP A 67 -5.64 -10.89 4.24
C ASP A 67 -4.19 -10.53 4.56
N LEU A 68 -3.84 -9.24 4.54
CA LEU A 68 -2.54 -8.78 5.03
C LEU A 68 -2.29 -9.28 6.46
N LYS A 69 -3.24 -9.08 7.37
CA LYS A 69 -3.12 -9.52 8.76
C LYS A 69 -2.94 -11.04 8.88
N ARG A 70 -3.62 -11.81 8.05
CA ARG A 70 -3.49 -13.28 8.00
C ARG A 70 -2.07 -13.70 7.58
N ILE A 71 -1.49 -13.04 6.58
CA ILE A 71 -0.11 -13.31 6.13
C ILE A 71 0.90 -12.91 7.21
N ILE A 72 0.71 -11.75 7.86
CA ILE A 72 1.56 -11.32 9.00
C ILE A 72 1.51 -12.37 10.11
N GLN A 73 0.33 -12.85 10.49
CA GLN A 73 0.16 -13.90 11.51
C GLN A 73 0.89 -15.20 11.11
N ALA A 74 0.79 -15.60 9.85
CA ALA A 74 1.48 -16.80 9.34
C ALA A 74 3.01 -16.64 9.36
N ALA A 75 3.52 -15.40 9.24
CA ALA A 75 4.95 -15.05 9.27
C ALA A 75 5.50 -14.86 10.69
N SER A 76 4.66 -14.51 11.66
CA SER A 76 5.05 -14.14 13.02
C SER A 76 5.87 -15.22 13.70
N GLY A 77 6.96 -14.80 14.38
CA GLY A 77 7.91 -15.70 15.06
C GLY A 77 8.81 -16.52 14.14
N LYS A 78 8.78 -16.28 12.82
CA LYS A 78 9.60 -16.98 11.81
C LYS A 78 10.46 -16.02 11.00
N ALA A 79 9.90 -14.96 10.47
CA ALA A 79 10.65 -13.91 9.78
C ALA A 79 11.55 -13.16 10.78
N HIS A 80 12.67 -12.61 10.30
CA HIS A 80 13.52 -11.73 11.10
C HIS A 80 12.87 -10.35 11.26
N ARG A 81 12.38 -9.79 10.15
CA ARG A 81 11.59 -8.55 10.12
C ARG A 81 10.42 -8.69 9.15
N ILE A 82 9.34 -7.99 9.43
CA ILE A 82 8.18 -7.90 8.55
C ILE A 82 8.01 -6.44 8.15
N ASN A 83 8.08 -6.16 6.84
CA ASN A 83 7.87 -4.86 6.26
C ASN A 83 6.63 -4.95 5.34
N VAL A 84 5.81 -3.92 5.34
CA VAL A 84 4.61 -3.85 4.50
C VAL A 84 4.78 -2.75 3.46
N ILE A 85 4.58 -3.09 2.20
CA ILE A 85 4.49 -2.12 1.09
C ILE A 85 3.01 -2.03 0.71
N MET A 86 2.41 -0.90 1.01
CA MET A 86 0.99 -0.62 0.79
C MET A 86 0.86 0.66 -0.03
N PRO A 87 0.87 0.57 -1.37
CA PRO A 87 0.88 1.75 -2.24
C PRO A 87 -0.25 2.72 -1.95
N ILE A 88 -1.46 2.21 -1.73
CA ILE A 88 -2.60 2.99 -1.23
C ILE A 88 -2.77 2.68 0.24
N LEU A 89 -2.58 3.67 1.11
CA LEU A 89 -2.68 3.46 2.54
C LEU A 89 -4.12 3.15 2.95
N TYR A 90 -4.33 1.99 3.58
CA TYR A 90 -5.64 1.59 4.09
C TYR A 90 -6.16 2.60 5.11
N GLY A 91 -7.41 3.01 4.96
CA GLY A 91 -8.04 4.01 5.83
C GLY A 91 -7.45 5.42 5.69
N GLY A 92 -6.56 5.69 4.73
CA GLY A 92 -5.80 6.93 4.61
C GLY A 92 -6.65 8.21 4.54
N ARG A 93 -7.90 8.14 4.06
CA ARG A 93 -8.85 9.27 4.08
C ARG A 93 -9.46 9.51 5.45
N GLN A 94 -9.49 8.50 6.33
CA GLN A 94 -9.95 8.58 7.71
C GLN A 94 -8.75 8.82 8.65
N HIS A 95 -8.02 9.89 8.40
CA HIS A 95 -6.77 10.27 9.09
C HIS A 95 -6.98 11.23 10.28
N ARG A 96 -8.18 11.77 10.43
CA ARG A 96 -8.58 12.66 11.54
C ARG A 96 -9.99 12.32 11.98
N ARG A 97 -10.30 12.60 13.24
CA ARG A 97 -11.61 12.36 13.82
C ARG A 97 -12.31 13.70 14.07
N ASN A 98 -13.55 13.78 13.62
CA ASN A 98 -14.48 14.83 14.00
C ASN A 98 -15.64 14.19 14.78
N TYR A 99 -15.91 14.68 15.98
CA TYR A 99 -16.99 14.15 16.84
C TYR A 99 -16.87 12.63 17.12
N ARG A 100 -17.92 11.87 16.82
CA ARG A 100 -18.08 10.43 17.14
C ARG A 100 -17.80 9.55 15.92
N GLU A 101 -16.74 9.83 15.20
CA GLU A 101 -16.30 9.05 14.05
C GLU A 101 -15.26 8.02 14.45
N SER A 102 -15.10 6.98 13.64
CA SER A 102 -13.93 6.10 13.72
C SER A 102 -12.66 6.83 13.31
N LEU A 103 -11.51 6.26 13.65
CA LEU A 103 -10.18 6.76 13.21
C LEU A 103 -9.42 5.59 12.60
N ASP A 104 -9.91 5.09 11.47
CA ASP A 104 -9.51 3.82 10.90
C ASP A 104 -8.03 3.78 10.54
N CYS A 105 -7.49 4.87 9.99
CA CYS A 105 -6.08 4.94 9.61
C CYS A 105 -5.15 4.71 10.81
N ALA A 106 -5.36 5.44 11.91
CA ALA A 106 -4.54 5.31 13.10
C ALA A 106 -4.69 3.92 13.75
N CYS A 107 -5.93 3.42 13.85
CA CYS A 107 -6.20 2.10 14.41
C CYS A 107 -5.54 0.99 13.59
N ALA A 108 -5.62 1.06 12.25
CA ALA A 108 -4.99 0.09 11.37
C ALA A 108 -3.45 0.10 11.50
N LEU A 109 -2.84 1.28 11.54
CA LEU A 109 -1.39 1.42 11.74
C LEU A 109 -0.94 0.83 13.08
N GLN A 110 -1.64 1.15 14.17
CA GLN A 110 -1.36 0.61 15.50
C GLN A 110 -1.58 -0.90 15.59
N GLU A 111 -2.57 -1.43 14.88
CA GLU A 111 -2.79 -2.87 14.78
C GLU A 111 -1.59 -3.56 14.11
N LEU A 112 -1.09 -3.03 13.00
CA LEU A 112 0.09 -3.56 12.32
C LEU A 112 1.35 -3.47 13.19
N GLU A 113 1.55 -2.36 13.91
CA GLU A 113 2.64 -2.21 14.89
C GLU A 113 2.55 -3.29 15.97
N THR A 114 1.38 -3.49 16.56
CA THR A 114 1.13 -4.52 17.58
C THR A 114 1.37 -5.93 17.05
N MET A 115 1.11 -6.18 15.78
CA MET A 115 1.39 -7.45 15.11
C MET A 115 2.87 -7.67 14.79
N GLY A 116 3.74 -6.72 15.09
CA GLY A 116 5.18 -6.82 14.91
C GLY A 116 5.69 -6.42 13.51
N VAL A 117 4.93 -5.62 12.79
CA VAL A 117 5.43 -4.96 11.56
C VAL A 117 6.50 -3.95 11.96
N SER A 118 7.64 -4.00 11.28
CA SER A 118 8.79 -3.13 11.57
C SER A 118 8.76 -1.83 10.77
N ASN A 119 8.21 -1.87 9.55
CA ASN A 119 8.13 -0.70 8.68
C ASN A 119 6.93 -0.78 7.73
N ILE A 120 6.32 0.35 7.45
CA ILE A 120 5.30 0.52 6.41
C ILE A 120 5.84 1.48 5.35
N ILE A 121 5.76 1.08 4.08
CA ILE A 121 6.10 1.89 2.92
C ILE A 121 4.81 2.17 2.17
N THR A 122 4.47 3.44 1.99
CA THR A 122 3.29 3.87 1.22
C THR A 122 3.65 4.95 0.23
N PHE A 123 2.79 5.18 -0.76
CA PHE A 123 3.00 6.25 -1.74
C PHE A 123 1.99 7.36 -1.55
N ASP A 124 2.50 8.58 -1.37
CA ASP A 124 1.72 9.80 -1.35
C ASP A 124 0.49 9.71 -0.42
N ALA A 125 0.73 9.42 0.85
CA ALA A 125 -0.31 9.34 1.85
C ALA A 125 -1.18 10.61 1.85
N HIS A 126 -2.49 10.45 1.96
CA HIS A 126 -3.46 11.55 1.93
C HIS A 126 -3.13 12.65 2.96
N ASP A 127 -2.68 12.26 4.16
CA ASP A 127 -2.06 13.15 5.14
C ASP A 127 -0.77 12.49 5.66
N PRO A 128 0.40 13.08 5.44
CA PRO A 128 1.66 12.49 5.87
C PRO A 128 1.77 12.36 7.40
N ARG A 129 1.00 13.13 8.17
CA ARG A 129 1.05 13.13 9.65
C ARG A 129 0.46 11.86 10.27
N VAL A 130 -0.12 10.96 9.48
CA VAL A 130 -0.65 9.67 9.99
C VAL A 130 0.42 8.84 10.72
N HIS A 131 1.71 9.02 10.39
CA HIS A 131 2.82 8.35 11.08
C HIS A 131 2.92 8.72 12.58
N ASN A 132 2.31 9.84 13.00
CA ASN A 132 2.25 10.21 14.41
C ASN A 132 1.46 9.19 15.27
N ALA A 133 0.64 8.34 14.65
CA ALA A 133 -0.07 7.27 15.36
C ALA A 133 0.85 6.11 15.78
N ILE A 134 2.04 6.00 15.17
CA ILE A 134 2.99 4.89 15.34
C ILE A 134 4.44 5.41 15.49
N PRO A 135 4.72 6.20 16.53
CA PRO A 135 5.98 6.93 16.65
C PRO A 135 7.22 6.03 16.80
N LEU A 136 7.04 4.75 17.14
CA LEU A 136 8.15 3.79 17.36
C LEU A 136 8.33 2.82 16.18
N MET A 137 7.45 2.85 15.18
CA MET A 137 7.54 2.01 13.98
C MET A 137 8.04 2.84 12.78
N GLY A 138 8.78 2.20 11.88
CA GLY A 138 9.19 2.83 10.62
C GLY A 138 7.98 3.14 9.72
N PHE A 139 7.97 4.33 9.12
CA PHE A 139 6.95 4.74 8.15
C PHE A 139 7.58 5.56 7.04
N ASP A 140 7.62 5.02 5.83
CA ASP A 140 8.14 5.66 4.65
C ASP A 140 7.01 6.10 3.72
N ASN A 141 6.78 7.41 3.65
CA ASN A 141 5.85 8.00 2.69
C ASN A 141 6.62 8.45 1.45
N VAL A 142 6.61 7.63 0.40
CA VAL A 142 7.36 7.86 -0.83
C VAL A 142 6.54 8.71 -1.81
N MET A 143 7.10 9.81 -2.28
CA MET A 143 6.48 10.63 -3.30
C MET A 143 6.79 10.06 -4.69
N PRO A 144 5.78 9.68 -5.50
CA PRO A 144 5.97 9.05 -6.80
C PRO A 144 6.31 10.07 -7.92
N SER A 145 6.46 11.36 -7.60
CA SER A 145 6.56 12.46 -8.55
C SER A 145 7.61 12.23 -9.63
N TYR A 146 8.81 11.78 -9.26
CA TYR A 146 9.86 11.47 -10.24
C TYR A 146 9.43 10.39 -11.24
N GLN A 147 8.80 9.32 -10.78
CA GLN A 147 8.36 8.24 -11.66
C GLN A 147 7.21 8.67 -12.57
N VAL A 148 6.30 9.49 -12.06
CA VAL A 148 5.20 10.07 -12.83
C VAL A 148 5.73 10.97 -13.92
N LEU A 149 6.61 11.91 -13.59
CA LEU A 149 7.25 12.81 -14.57
C LEU A 149 8.04 12.01 -15.61
N LYS A 150 8.85 11.06 -15.18
CA LYS A 150 9.61 10.18 -16.08
C LYS A 150 8.69 9.43 -17.06
N ALA A 151 7.58 8.85 -16.57
CA ALA A 151 6.61 8.18 -17.41
C ALA A 151 5.96 9.15 -18.40
N MET A 152 5.60 10.34 -17.96
CA MET A 152 5.00 11.39 -18.77
C MET A 152 5.91 11.79 -19.93
N PHE A 153 7.18 12.09 -19.64
CA PHE A 153 8.19 12.45 -20.66
C PHE A 153 8.51 11.30 -21.63
N SER A 154 8.38 10.04 -21.18
CA SER A 154 8.63 8.90 -22.05
C SER A 154 7.44 8.49 -22.91
N THR A 155 6.23 8.86 -22.52
CA THR A 155 4.98 8.41 -23.16
C THR A 155 4.38 9.46 -24.08
N ILE A 156 4.53 10.75 -23.74
CA ILE A 156 3.98 11.86 -24.51
C ILE A 156 5.05 12.36 -25.46
N GLU A 157 4.87 12.08 -26.74
CA GLU A 157 5.79 12.55 -27.79
C GLU A 157 5.75 14.09 -27.89
N ASN A 158 6.94 14.69 -27.99
CA ASN A 158 7.12 16.13 -28.13
C ASN A 158 6.47 16.96 -27.01
N LEU A 159 6.39 16.42 -25.79
CA LEU A 159 5.91 17.18 -24.65
C LEU A 159 6.76 18.43 -24.43
N LYS A 160 6.13 19.58 -24.58
CA LYS A 160 6.75 20.87 -24.27
C LYS A 160 6.32 21.34 -22.89
N THR A 161 7.26 21.82 -22.10
CA THR A 161 7.07 22.26 -20.71
C THR A 161 7.27 23.76 -20.53
N THR A 162 7.09 24.53 -21.61
CA THR A 162 7.14 26.00 -21.53
C THR A 162 5.84 26.52 -20.89
N GLN A 163 5.90 27.68 -20.25
CA GLN A 163 4.75 28.32 -19.58
C GLN A 163 3.53 28.50 -20.49
N ASP A 164 3.75 28.66 -21.78
CA ASP A 164 2.68 28.89 -22.77
C ASP A 164 2.05 27.59 -23.29
N GLU A 165 2.72 26.45 -23.11
CA GLU A 165 2.32 25.17 -23.72
C GLU A 165 1.97 24.10 -22.70
N PHE A 166 2.28 24.32 -21.42
CA PHE A 166 2.06 23.33 -20.36
C PHE A 166 1.47 23.97 -19.11
N MET A 167 0.41 23.34 -18.56
CA MET A 167 -0.24 23.80 -17.34
C MET A 167 -0.52 22.64 -16.41
N VAL A 168 -0.20 22.81 -15.14
CA VAL A 168 -0.60 21.88 -14.07
C VAL A 168 -1.87 22.40 -13.40
N ILE A 169 -2.93 21.61 -13.42
CA ILE A 169 -4.24 21.98 -12.86
C ILE A 169 -4.51 21.12 -11.62
N SER A 170 -4.89 21.78 -10.53
CA SER A 170 -5.36 21.07 -9.33
C SER A 170 -6.83 20.73 -9.45
N PRO A 171 -7.25 19.47 -9.24
CA PRO A 171 -8.65 19.07 -9.30
C PRO A 171 -9.48 19.63 -8.12
N ASP A 172 -8.82 19.87 -6.99
CA ASP A 172 -9.43 20.39 -5.76
C ASP A 172 -8.39 21.10 -4.87
N GLU A 173 -8.86 21.71 -3.78
CA GLU A 173 -8.00 22.40 -2.82
C GLU A 173 -7.02 21.45 -2.10
N GLY A 174 -7.46 20.21 -1.81
CA GLY A 174 -6.64 19.21 -1.13
C GLY A 174 -5.39 18.80 -1.93
N ALA A 175 -5.47 18.83 -3.27
CA ALA A 175 -4.38 18.48 -4.16
C ALA A 175 -3.42 19.67 -4.47
N LEU A 176 -3.73 20.88 -4.01
CA LEU A 176 -2.99 22.10 -4.41
C LEU A 176 -1.50 22.00 -4.11
N ASN A 177 -1.11 21.66 -2.90
CA ASN A 177 0.32 21.59 -2.52
C ASN A 177 1.08 20.55 -3.34
N ARG A 178 0.46 19.43 -3.63
CA ARG A 178 1.00 18.36 -4.47
C ARG A 178 1.22 18.83 -5.90
N ASN A 179 0.23 19.52 -6.47
CA ASN A 179 0.31 20.02 -7.83
C ASN A 179 1.28 21.22 -7.95
N MET A 180 1.40 22.05 -6.93
CA MET A 180 2.44 23.09 -6.88
C MET A 180 3.84 22.49 -6.95
N TYR A 181 4.08 21.35 -6.30
CA TYR A 181 5.36 20.66 -6.44
C TYR A 181 5.62 20.23 -7.88
N TYR A 182 4.64 19.61 -8.56
CA TYR A 182 4.77 19.25 -9.98
C TYR A 182 5.02 20.46 -10.89
N ALA A 183 4.41 21.60 -10.58
CA ALA A 183 4.61 22.81 -11.36
C ALA A 183 5.96 23.49 -11.11
N SER A 184 6.67 23.15 -10.04
CA SER A 184 7.96 23.73 -9.65
C SER A 184 9.18 22.94 -10.15
N VAL A 185 8.97 21.72 -10.58
CA VAL A 185 10.01 20.80 -11.09
C VAL A 185 10.11 20.85 -12.59
#